data_84d4ab04ccc7d88dddfad87adb87583a
#
_entry.id   84d4ab04ccc7d88dddfad87adb87583a
#
_cell.length_a   1.000
_cell.length_b   1.000
_cell.length_c   1.000
_cell.angle_alpha   90.00
_cell.angle_beta   90.00
_cell.angle_gamma   90.00
#
_symmetry.space_group_name_H-M   'P 1'
#
loop_
_entity.id
_entity.type
_entity.pdbx_description
1 polymer ?
#
loop_
_entity_poly.entity_id
_entity_poly.type
_entity_poly.pdbx_seq_one_letter_code
_entity_poly.pdbx_strand_id
1 'polypeptide(L)'
;MKIAPLYHALVKEDWANPVIVHTGQHYDLNMSEAFFRDLDLPAPHIHLNVGSGSHAEQTGKVMIAYEKVLMDKRPDLVVVVGDVNSTMAATLAAVKLGVKIAHLEAGLRSFNRSMPEEINRIVTDSLADLLWTPSPDGDQNLPKEGVPPHKIQRVGNIMIDSLEMLRSRIEKEKSFELST
;
A
#
# COMPACT_ATOMS: atom_id res chain seq x y z
N MET A 1 -4.02 -3.52 -6.75
CA MET A 1 -3.75 -2.61 -7.89
C MET A 1 -2.50 -1.76 -7.65
N LYS A 2 -2.47 -0.86 -6.68
CA LYS A 2 -1.37 0.11 -6.45
C LYS A 2 0.03 -0.51 -6.25
N ILE A 3 0.14 -1.72 -5.73
CA ILE A 3 1.43 -2.38 -5.48
C ILE A 3 2.08 -2.99 -6.74
N ALA A 4 1.30 -3.27 -7.79
CA ALA A 4 1.79 -4.01 -8.94
C ALA A 4 2.96 -3.32 -9.68
N PRO A 5 2.88 -2.03 -10.07
CA PRO A 5 3.99 -1.36 -10.74
C PRO A 5 5.27 -1.36 -9.87
N LEU A 6 5.11 -1.10 -8.57
CA LEU A 6 6.24 -1.11 -7.65
C LEU A 6 6.87 -2.51 -7.52
N TYR A 7 6.04 -3.55 -7.38
CA TYR A 7 6.53 -4.92 -7.32
C TYR A 7 7.31 -5.31 -8.57
N HIS A 8 6.74 -5.05 -9.76
CA HIS A 8 7.40 -5.34 -11.04
C HIS A 8 8.68 -4.53 -11.28
N ALA A 9 8.80 -3.35 -10.70
CA ALA A 9 10.04 -2.60 -10.70
C ALA A 9 11.07 -3.24 -9.78
N LEU A 10 10.68 -3.56 -8.54
CA LEU A 10 11.59 -4.11 -7.52
C LEU A 10 12.15 -5.48 -7.87
N VAL A 11 11.38 -6.38 -8.49
CA VAL A 11 11.88 -7.72 -8.88
C VAL A 11 12.93 -7.69 -9.99
N LYS A 12 13.13 -6.55 -10.65
CA LYS A 12 14.20 -6.37 -11.66
C LYS A 12 15.51 -5.90 -11.05
N GLU A 13 15.51 -5.54 -9.78
CA GLU A 13 16.63 -4.98 -9.08
C GLU A 13 17.35 -6.07 -8.25
N ASP A 14 18.62 -6.28 -8.48
CA ASP A 14 19.43 -7.31 -7.81
C ASP A 14 19.53 -7.10 -6.28
N TRP A 15 19.34 -5.85 -5.80
CA TRP A 15 19.39 -5.50 -4.39
C TRP A 15 18.07 -5.69 -3.66
N ALA A 16 16.96 -5.93 -4.37
CA ALA A 16 15.62 -5.98 -3.79
C ALA A 16 15.08 -7.41 -3.77
N ASN A 17 14.48 -7.78 -2.63
CA ASN A 17 13.76 -9.04 -2.48
C ASN A 17 12.33 -8.75 -1.95
N PRO A 18 11.39 -8.36 -2.84
CA PRO A 18 10.06 -7.94 -2.41
C PRO A 18 9.20 -9.13 -1.96
N VAL A 19 8.61 -9.00 -0.77
CA VAL A 19 7.68 -9.97 -0.19
C VAL A 19 6.29 -9.35 -0.11
N ILE A 20 5.31 -9.93 -0.81
CA ILE A 20 3.92 -9.48 -0.75
C ILE A 20 3.23 -10.12 0.45
N VAL A 21 2.73 -9.29 1.36
CA VAL A 21 1.89 -9.69 2.48
C VAL A 21 0.46 -9.22 2.23
N HIS A 22 -0.48 -10.16 2.16
CA HIS A 22 -1.91 -9.88 1.97
C HIS A 22 -2.65 -10.01 3.30
N THR A 23 -3.32 -8.95 3.71
CA THR A 23 -4.00 -8.90 5.03
C THR A 23 -5.30 -9.73 5.06
N GLY A 24 -5.95 -9.91 3.91
CA GLY A 24 -7.19 -10.68 3.84
C GLY A 24 -8.40 -9.95 4.45
N GLN A 25 -8.46 -8.62 4.35
CA GLN A 25 -9.57 -7.82 4.87
C GLN A 25 -10.89 -8.02 4.12
N HIS A 26 -10.84 -8.46 2.87
CA HIS A 26 -12.01 -8.71 2.04
C HIS A 26 -12.20 -10.22 1.81
N TYR A 27 -13.42 -10.70 2.01
CA TYR A 27 -13.78 -12.12 1.87
C TYR A 27 -13.88 -12.61 0.43
N ASP A 28 -13.89 -11.70 -0.56
CA ASP A 28 -14.02 -12.11 -1.94
C ASP A 28 -12.66 -12.55 -2.51
N LEU A 29 -12.34 -13.81 -2.27
CA LEU A 29 -11.15 -14.47 -2.81
C LEU A 29 -11.11 -14.37 -4.34
N ASN A 30 -12.26 -14.55 -5.02
CA ASN A 30 -12.34 -14.52 -6.47
C ASN A 30 -11.96 -13.15 -7.03
N MET A 31 -12.41 -12.07 -6.39
CA MET A 31 -12.06 -10.71 -6.80
C MET A 31 -10.58 -10.42 -6.56
N SER A 32 -10.03 -10.87 -5.42
CA SER A 32 -8.61 -10.73 -5.13
C SER A 32 -7.73 -11.49 -6.13
N GLU A 33 -8.06 -12.75 -6.42
CA GLU A 33 -7.33 -13.59 -7.37
C GLU A 33 -7.37 -13.02 -8.80
N ALA A 34 -8.52 -12.48 -9.22
CA ALA A 34 -8.64 -11.81 -10.51
C ALA A 34 -7.67 -10.63 -10.63
N PHE A 35 -7.57 -9.78 -9.60
CA PHE A 35 -6.62 -8.67 -9.59
C PHE A 35 -5.16 -9.12 -9.64
N PHE A 36 -4.78 -10.19 -8.92
CA PHE A 36 -3.43 -10.72 -8.97
C PHE A 36 -3.08 -11.23 -10.37
N ARG A 37 -3.99 -11.98 -11.00
CA ARG A 37 -3.83 -12.47 -12.38
C ARG A 37 -3.80 -11.34 -13.41
N ASP A 38 -4.72 -10.38 -13.30
CA ASP A 38 -4.86 -9.31 -14.29
C ASP A 38 -3.68 -8.33 -14.27
N LEU A 39 -3.04 -8.18 -13.11
CA LEU A 39 -1.85 -7.34 -12.93
C LEU A 39 -0.54 -8.14 -12.98
N ASP A 40 -0.60 -9.41 -13.37
CA ASP A 40 0.55 -10.32 -13.45
C ASP A 40 1.38 -10.37 -12.15
N LEU A 41 0.69 -10.29 -11.02
CA LEU A 41 1.31 -10.42 -9.70
C LEU A 41 1.37 -11.89 -9.29
N PRO A 42 2.46 -12.34 -8.64
CA PRO A 42 2.48 -13.66 -8.02
C PRO A 42 1.43 -13.75 -6.90
N ALA A 43 1.06 -14.95 -6.55
CA ALA A 43 0.28 -15.16 -5.32
C ALA A 43 1.00 -14.51 -4.13
N PRO A 44 0.27 -13.92 -3.19
CA PRO A 44 0.89 -13.35 -2.00
C PRO A 44 1.79 -14.38 -1.29
N HIS A 45 2.99 -13.96 -0.93
CA HIS A 45 3.95 -14.81 -0.22
C HIS A 45 3.45 -15.16 1.18
N ILE A 46 2.66 -14.25 1.78
CA ILE A 46 2.12 -14.41 3.13
C ILE A 46 0.67 -13.90 3.16
N HIS A 47 -0.24 -14.71 3.74
CA HIS A 47 -1.62 -14.35 4.00
C HIS A 47 -1.85 -14.22 5.50
N LEU A 48 -2.35 -13.08 5.97
CA LEU A 48 -2.68 -12.89 7.39
C LEU A 48 -4.08 -13.41 7.76
N ASN A 49 -4.97 -13.54 6.77
CA ASN A 49 -6.35 -14.05 6.93
C ASN A 49 -7.15 -13.33 8.03
N VAL A 50 -7.02 -12.02 8.11
CA VAL A 50 -7.63 -11.21 9.18
C VAL A 50 -9.15 -11.17 9.10
N GLY A 51 -9.70 -11.22 7.88
CA GLY A 51 -11.13 -11.12 7.63
C GLY A 51 -11.71 -9.73 7.85
N SER A 52 -13.03 -9.61 7.72
CA SER A 52 -13.77 -8.39 8.00
C SER A 52 -14.06 -8.24 9.50
N GLY A 53 -14.49 -7.05 9.92
CA GLY A 53 -14.84 -6.74 11.29
C GLY A 53 -14.96 -5.23 11.50
N SER A 54 -15.16 -4.79 12.73
CA SER A 54 -15.08 -3.38 13.08
C SER A 54 -13.69 -2.81 12.82
N HIS A 55 -13.56 -1.48 12.75
CA HIS A 55 -12.25 -0.85 12.56
C HIS A 55 -11.23 -1.30 13.62
N ALA A 56 -11.65 -1.39 14.88
CA ALA A 56 -10.80 -1.82 15.98
C ALA A 56 -10.37 -3.29 15.84
N GLU A 57 -11.31 -4.18 15.50
CA GLU A 57 -11.00 -5.59 15.28
C GLU A 57 -10.04 -5.81 14.11
N GLN A 58 -10.29 -5.18 12.97
CA GLN A 58 -9.41 -5.27 11.81
C GLN A 58 -8.01 -4.76 12.14
N THR A 59 -7.91 -3.55 12.71
CA THR A 59 -6.64 -2.94 13.10
C THR A 59 -5.87 -3.84 14.07
N GLY A 60 -6.53 -4.30 15.13
CA GLY A 60 -5.90 -5.14 16.16
C GLY A 60 -5.44 -6.50 15.60
N LYS A 61 -6.28 -7.17 14.81
CA LYS A 61 -5.93 -8.46 14.19
C LYS A 61 -4.77 -8.33 13.20
N VAL A 62 -4.74 -7.26 12.39
CA VAL A 62 -3.62 -7.01 11.47
C VAL A 62 -2.35 -6.77 12.27
N MET A 63 -2.38 -5.92 13.30
CA MET A 63 -1.20 -5.66 14.14
C MET A 63 -0.63 -6.95 14.73
N ILE A 64 -1.47 -7.77 15.37
CA ILE A 64 -1.05 -9.02 16.02
C ILE A 64 -0.47 -10.02 15.01
N ALA A 65 -1.13 -10.19 13.86
CA ALA A 65 -0.69 -11.15 12.85
C ALA A 65 0.59 -10.67 12.14
N TYR A 66 0.66 -9.37 11.82
CA TYR A 66 1.78 -8.81 11.09
C TYR A 66 3.04 -8.68 11.94
N GLU A 67 2.92 -8.41 13.23
CA GLU A 67 4.06 -8.41 14.16
C GLU A 67 4.83 -9.74 14.12
N LYS A 68 4.14 -10.88 14.08
CA LYS A 68 4.77 -12.19 13.95
C LYS A 68 5.56 -12.33 12.64
N VAL A 69 5.00 -11.82 11.54
CA VAL A 69 5.69 -11.80 10.24
C VAL A 69 6.95 -10.95 10.29
N LEU A 70 6.87 -9.76 10.90
CA LEU A 70 8.02 -8.87 11.05
C LEU A 70 9.14 -9.50 11.89
N MET A 71 8.80 -10.19 12.96
CA MET A 71 9.76 -10.89 13.83
C MET A 71 10.45 -12.06 13.09
N ASP A 72 9.73 -12.77 12.23
CA ASP A 72 10.26 -13.88 11.42
C ASP A 72 11.11 -13.39 10.24
N LYS A 73 10.57 -12.46 9.44
CA LYS A 73 11.18 -12.02 8.17
C LYS A 73 12.23 -10.93 8.35
N ARG A 74 12.12 -10.10 9.40
CA ARG A 74 13.03 -8.98 9.70
C ARG A 74 13.35 -8.13 8.46
N PRO A 75 12.34 -7.55 7.78
CA PRO A 75 12.58 -6.78 6.57
C PRO A 75 13.36 -5.50 6.87
N ASP A 76 14.16 -5.04 5.93
CA ASP A 76 14.86 -3.76 6.01
C ASP A 76 13.92 -2.57 5.87
N LEU A 77 12.84 -2.75 5.11
CA LEU A 77 11.85 -1.72 4.83
C LEU A 77 10.47 -2.37 4.65
N VAL A 78 9.46 -1.77 5.25
CA VAL A 78 8.05 -2.08 4.99
C VAL A 78 7.45 -0.97 4.13
N VAL A 79 6.87 -1.33 3.00
CA VAL A 79 6.11 -0.38 2.17
C VAL A 79 4.63 -0.59 2.43
N VAL A 80 3.97 0.46 2.92
CA VAL A 80 2.52 0.52 3.09
C VAL A 80 1.90 1.43 2.04
N VAL A 81 0.66 1.13 1.62
CA VAL A 81 0.04 1.82 0.48
C VAL A 81 -1.37 2.29 0.82
N GLY A 82 -1.67 3.55 0.50
CA GLY A 82 -3.00 4.13 0.70
C GLY A 82 -3.37 4.32 2.17
N ASP A 83 -4.66 4.17 2.50
CA ASP A 83 -5.25 4.71 3.71
C ASP A 83 -6.21 3.79 4.45
N VAL A 84 -6.15 2.49 4.18
CA VAL A 84 -7.02 1.51 4.85
C VAL A 84 -6.50 1.15 6.26
N ASN A 85 -7.36 0.50 7.07
CA ASN A 85 -6.98 0.08 8.43
C ASN A 85 -5.68 -0.71 8.48
N SER A 86 -5.44 -1.58 7.50
CA SER A 86 -4.19 -2.37 7.44
C SER A 86 -2.95 -1.54 7.16
N THR A 87 -3.07 -0.40 6.47
CA THR A 87 -1.96 0.54 6.26
C THR A 87 -1.45 1.07 7.58
N MET A 88 -2.36 1.62 8.39
CA MET A 88 -2.05 2.13 9.72
C MET A 88 -1.57 1.01 10.67
N ALA A 89 -2.27 -0.12 10.69
CA ALA A 89 -1.94 -1.24 11.57
C ALA A 89 -0.55 -1.82 11.30
N ALA A 90 -0.18 -2.01 10.03
CA ALA A 90 1.14 -2.47 9.63
C ALA A 90 2.24 -1.46 10.01
N THR A 91 1.97 -0.17 9.81
CA THR A 91 2.88 0.91 10.22
C THR A 91 3.13 0.87 11.72
N LEU A 92 2.08 0.81 12.54
CA LEU A 92 2.22 0.75 14.01
C LEU A 92 3.01 -0.47 14.48
N ALA A 93 2.75 -1.66 13.91
CA ALA A 93 3.48 -2.87 14.25
C ALA A 93 4.97 -2.76 13.89
N ALA A 94 5.28 -2.28 12.68
CA ALA A 94 6.66 -2.19 12.19
C ALA A 94 7.49 -1.16 12.95
N VAL A 95 6.96 0.04 13.18
CA VAL A 95 7.67 1.11 13.91
C VAL A 95 8.03 0.68 15.35
N LYS A 96 7.14 -0.04 16.04
CA LYS A 96 7.40 -0.55 17.39
C LYS A 96 8.53 -1.59 17.44
N LEU A 97 8.80 -2.26 16.34
CA LEU A 97 9.91 -3.20 16.17
C LEU A 97 11.17 -2.54 15.58
N GLY A 98 11.15 -1.23 15.35
CA GLY A 98 12.27 -0.49 14.77
C GLY A 98 12.49 -0.73 13.28
N VAL A 99 11.49 -1.28 12.57
CA VAL A 99 11.53 -1.48 11.12
C VAL A 99 11.13 -0.19 10.42
N LYS A 100 11.89 0.22 9.41
CA LYS A 100 11.62 1.43 8.63
C LYS A 100 10.36 1.30 7.79
N ILE A 101 9.66 2.42 7.59
CA ILE A 101 8.41 2.50 6.84
C ILE A 101 8.55 3.47 5.67
N ALA A 102 8.11 3.02 4.49
CA ALA A 102 7.79 3.89 3.37
C ALA A 102 6.27 3.90 3.15
N HIS A 103 5.68 5.09 3.09
CA HIS A 103 4.25 5.25 2.78
C HIS A 103 4.08 5.73 1.34
N LEU A 104 3.48 4.90 0.51
CA LEU A 104 3.10 5.22 -0.87
C LEU A 104 1.68 5.81 -0.90
N GLU A 105 1.52 6.96 -1.52
CA GLU A 105 0.38 7.89 -1.48
C GLU A 105 0.31 8.73 -0.19
N ALA A 106 1.44 9.07 0.35
CA ALA A 106 1.55 9.93 1.52
C ALA A 106 1.07 11.38 1.27
N GLY A 107 0.65 12.04 2.33
CA GLY A 107 0.34 13.48 2.33
C GLY A 107 -1.02 13.87 1.77
N LEU A 108 -1.82 12.95 1.25
CA LEU A 108 -3.19 13.23 0.84
C LEU A 108 -4.07 13.53 2.06
N ARG A 109 -4.90 14.59 1.96
CA ARG A 109 -5.81 14.99 3.05
C ARG A 109 -7.20 15.32 2.52
N SER A 110 -8.21 14.83 3.21
CA SER A 110 -9.60 15.26 3.03
C SER A 110 -9.97 16.39 3.98
N PHE A 111 -9.16 16.63 5.02
CA PHE A 111 -9.43 17.55 6.14
C PHE A 111 -10.72 17.25 6.89
N ASN A 112 -11.26 16.05 6.74
CA ASN A 112 -12.45 15.57 7.42
C ASN A 112 -12.12 14.39 8.35
N ARG A 113 -11.92 14.66 9.62
CA ARG A 113 -11.58 13.65 10.64
C ARG A 113 -12.72 12.69 11.00
N SER A 114 -13.93 12.90 10.46
CA SER A 114 -14.99 11.90 10.57
C SER A 114 -14.80 10.70 9.63
N MET A 115 -13.87 10.81 8.66
CA MET A 115 -13.48 9.73 7.78
C MET A 115 -12.38 8.89 8.44
N PRO A 116 -12.60 7.59 8.63
CA PRO A 116 -11.57 6.69 9.19
C PRO A 116 -10.26 6.71 8.40
N GLU A 117 -10.34 6.82 7.08
CA GLU A 117 -9.19 6.90 6.19
C GLU A 117 -8.31 8.12 6.46
N GLU A 118 -8.91 9.25 6.84
CA GLU A 118 -8.15 10.46 7.20
C GLU A 118 -7.31 10.23 8.45
N ILE A 119 -7.87 9.54 9.45
CA ILE A 119 -7.13 9.17 10.66
C ILE A 119 -5.97 8.23 10.29
N ASN A 120 -6.24 7.22 9.44
CA ASN A 120 -5.22 6.28 9.00
C ASN A 120 -4.05 7.00 8.29
N ARG A 121 -4.35 7.96 7.39
CA ARG A 121 -3.34 8.78 6.69
C ARG A 121 -2.47 9.56 7.65
N ILE A 122 -3.11 10.33 8.55
CA ILE A 122 -2.40 11.17 9.52
C ILE A 122 -1.46 10.33 10.39
N VAL A 123 -1.94 9.22 10.93
CA VAL A 123 -1.14 8.34 11.79
C VAL A 123 0.01 7.71 11.01
N THR A 124 -0.25 7.18 9.82
CA THR A 124 0.77 6.55 8.98
C THR A 124 1.86 7.54 8.60
N ASP A 125 1.49 8.73 8.11
CA ASP A 125 2.43 9.76 7.69
C ASP A 125 3.28 10.28 8.85
N SER A 126 2.70 10.41 10.05
CA SER A 126 3.44 10.87 11.23
C SER A 126 4.55 9.91 11.67
N LEU A 127 4.41 8.63 11.36
CA LEU A 127 5.32 7.56 11.79
C LEU A 127 6.30 7.11 10.71
N ALA A 128 5.99 7.33 9.43
CA ALA A 128 6.80 6.86 8.31
C ALA A 128 8.17 7.55 8.24
N ASP A 129 9.16 6.80 7.77
CA ASP A 129 10.52 7.29 7.49
C ASP A 129 10.65 7.90 6.11
N LEU A 130 9.94 7.35 5.13
CA LEU A 130 9.88 7.82 3.74
C LEU A 130 8.43 8.07 3.36
N LEU A 131 8.14 9.24 2.82
CA LEU A 131 6.81 9.65 2.41
C LEU A 131 6.80 9.93 0.90
N TRP A 132 6.24 9.00 0.15
CA TRP A 132 6.15 9.06 -1.30
C TRP A 132 4.83 9.69 -1.71
N THR A 133 4.89 10.96 -2.10
CA THR A 133 3.71 11.76 -2.39
C THR A 133 3.28 11.64 -3.86
N PRO A 134 1.96 11.58 -4.13
CA PRO A 134 1.45 11.50 -5.50
C PRO A 134 1.32 12.86 -6.19
N SER A 135 1.26 13.96 -5.43
CA SER A 135 0.90 15.28 -5.94
C SER A 135 1.53 16.41 -5.13
N PRO A 136 1.55 17.66 -5.69
CA PRO A 136 2.01 18.85 -4.98
C PRO A 136 1.27 19.11 -3.66
N ASP A 137 -0.01 18.76 -3.58
CA ASP A 137 -0.81 18.93 -2.37
C ASP A 137 -0.27 18.09 -1.22
N GLY A 138 0.13 16.84 -1.50
CA GLY A 138 0.79 15.98 -0.52
C GLY A 138 2.07 16.60 0.03
N ASP A 139 2.92 17.15 -0.85
CA ASP A 139 4.16 17.83 -0.43
C ASP A 139 3.91 19.05 0.45
N GLN A 140 2.77 19.74 0.26
CA GLN A 140 2.43 20.93 1.02
C GLN A 140 1.79 20.60 2.39
N ASN A 141 1.06 19.49 2.48
CA ASN A 141 0.37 19.11 3.69
C ASN A 141 1.34 18.59 4.77
N LEU A 142 2.27 17.73 4.36
CA LEU A 142 3.20 17.07 5.29
C LEU A 142 4.06 18.06 6.11
N PRO A 143 4.69 19.09 5.54
CA PRO A 143 5.45 20.06 6.32
C PRO A 143 4.61 20.87 7.30
N LYS A 144 3.33 21.14 6.97
CA LYS A 144 2.39 21.83 7.88
C LYS A 144 2.07 20.96 9.11
N GLU A 145 2.23 19.65 8.99
CA GLU A 145 2.05 18.68 10.07
C GLU A 145 3.36 18.34 10.79
N GLY A 146 4.45 19.04 10.47
CA GLY A 146 5.75 18.89 11.12
C GLY A 146 6.65 17.81 10.54
N VAL A 147 6.31 17.27 9.38
CA VAL A 147 7.17 16.27 8.69
C VAL A 147 8.39 16.96 8.10
N PRO A 148 9.61 16.49 8.41
CA PRO A 148 10.83 17.05 7.85
C PRO A 148 10.92 16.86 6.32
N PRO A 149 11.32 17.90 5.56
CA PRO A 149 11.36 17.84 4.09
C PRO A 149 12.20 16.70 3.50
N HIS A 150 13.26 16.28 4.18
CA HIS A 150 14.13 15.20 3.72
C HIS A 150 13.45 13.81 3.70
N LYS A 151 12.33 13.65 4.39
CA LYS A 151 11.50 12.43 4.36
C LYS A 151 10.53 12.40 3.18
N ILE A 152 10.27 13.55 2.54
CA ILE A 152 9.23 13.72 1.52
C ILE A 152 9.85 13.60 0.14
N GLN A 153 9.30 12.71 -0.68
CA GLN A 153 9.72 12.51 -2.05
C GLN A 153 8.51 12.39 -2.97
N ARG A 154 8.39 13.29 -3.94
CA ARG A 154 7.32 13.19 -4.93
C ARG A 154 7.68 12.12 -5.96
N VAL A 155 6.85 11.08 -6.01
CA VAL A 155 6.99 9.95 -6.94
C VAL A 155 5.89 9.92 -8.00
N GLY A 156 4.83 10.72 -7.84
CA GLY A 156 3.67 10.69 -8.73
C GLY A 156 2.60 9.67 -8.31
N ASN A 157 1.54 9.63 -9.11
CA ASN A 157 0.38 8.79 -8.81
C ASN A 157 0.56 7.38 -9.40
N ILE A 158 0.84 6.41 -8.56
CA ILE A 158 1.05 4.99 -8.92
C ILE A 158 -0.14 4.36 -9.66
N MET A 159 -1.34 4.94 -9.57
CA MET A 159 -2.50 4.46 -10.33
C MET A 159 -2.36 4.72 -11.82
N ILE A 160 -1.60 5.74 -12.21
CA ILE A 160 -1.26 6.00 -13.62
C ILE A 160 -0.37 4.86 -14.14
N ASP A 161 0.64 4.46 -13.37
CA ASP A 161 1.52 3.35 -13.73
C ASP A 161 0.73 2.04 -13.86
N SER A 162 -0.24 1.80 -12.96
CA SER A 162 -1.12 0.64 -13.03
C SER A 162 -1.98 0.65 -14.29
N LEU A 163 -2.48 1.82 -14.72
CA LEU A 163 -3.25 1.98 -15.95
C LEU A 163 -2.36 1.74 -17.18
N GLU A 164 -1.16 2.31 -17.20
CA GLU A 164 -0.23 2.11 -18.32
C GLU A 164 0.18 0.65 -18.49
N MET A 165 0.40 -0.09 -17.40
CA MET A 165 0.66 -1.53 -17.46
C MET A 165 -0.49 -2.31 -18.14
N LEU A 166 -1.73 -1.89 -17.95
CA LEU A 166 -2.92 -2.55 -18.51
C LEU A 166 -3.32 -2.02 -19.89
N ARG A 167 -2.75 -0.90 -20.36
CA ARG A 167 -3.17 -0.21 -21.59
C ARG A 167 -3.25 -1.14 -22.80
N SER A 168 -2.19 -1.88 -23.06
CA SER A 168 -2.13 -2.76 -24.24
C SER A 168 -3.17 -3.91 -24.20
N ARG A 169 -3.53 -4.37 -23.01
CA ARG A 169 -4.55 -5.40 -22.80
C ARG A 169 -5.93 -4.81 -23.01
N ILE A 170 -6.22 -3.64 -22.44
CA ILE A 170 -7.50 -2.93 -22.60
C ILE A 170 -7.75 -2.60 -24.07
N GLU A 171 -6.74 -2.17 -24.81
CA GLU A 171 -6.86 -1.87 -26.24
C GLU A 171 -7.18 -3.11 -27.09
N LYS A 172 -6.58 -4.26 -26.77
CA LYS A 172 -6.87 -5.54 -27.44
C LYS A 172 -8.30 -6.02 -27.15
N GLU A 173 -8.78 -5.92 -25.92
CA GLU A 173 -10.15 -6.32 -25.56
C GLU A 173 -11.18 -5.42 -26.24
N LYS A 174 -10.97 -4.10 -26.28
CA LYS A 174 -11.84 -3.17 -27.02
C LYS A 174 -11.89 -3.45 -28.54
N SER A 175 -10.78 -3.81 -29.15
CA SER A 175 -10.75 -4.15 -30.58
C SER A 175 -11.51 -5.43 -30.89
N PHE A 176 -11.62 -6.36 -29.97
CA PHE A 176 -12.38 -7.57 -30.08
C PHE A 176 -13.90 -7.31 -30.01
N GLU A 177 -14.36 -6.48 -29.07
CA GLU A 177 -15.78 -6.11 -28.93
C GLU A 177 -16.32 -5.30 -30.11
N LEU A 178 -15.47 -4.51 -30.80
CA LEU A 178 -15.86 -3.73 -31.98
C LEU A 178 -15.86 -4.54 -33.27
N SER A 179 -15.34 -5.78 -33.24
CA SER A 179 -15.27 -6.69 -34.40
C SER A 179 -16.32 -7.81 -34.35
N THR A 180 -17.15 -7.85 -33.31
CA THR A 180 -18.31 -8.76 -33.16
C THR A 180 -19.62 -8.00 -33.22
#